data_207cae798df46e7f9ae921192f17c70c
#
_entry.id   207cae798df46e7f9ae921192f17c70c
#
_cell.length_a   1.000
_cell.length_b   1.000
_cell.length_c   1.000
_cell.angle_alpha   90.00
_cell.angle_beta   90.00
_cell.angle_gamma   90.00
#
_symmetry.space_group_name_H-M   'P 1'
#
loop_
_entity.id
_entity.type
_entity.pdbx_description
1 polymer ?
#
loop_
_entity_poly.entity_id
_entity_poly.type
_entity_poly.pdbx_seq_one_letter_code
_entity_poly.pdbx_strand_id
1 'polypeptide(L)'
;MEVRYLMNNKEELKAHIIKCCVDGNMTVKQASIRLGFSERYIKNLKARYKKYGASSMLHGNCGRQPKKTLDIALKQRILDIRKQPEYDTVNVMHFRDILAEKYEINVSYSFLYNFLAKNNIKSPRKHRKTKIHHRRNRRSKAGELLQIDATPHEFFAGDNNKYTLHGLIDDASGQITGLYMCKNECMQGYFEIMRQTLRNFGVPESIYADGSSIFFTTKKDKLTIEEQLSGIEEPNTQFGKIMDQLGIHLIRAGSSQAKGRIERLWNTLHDRLITEFKINHITDMDEANKFLKDYIKKYNKQFKVQPKDNKKAFIPLLKSVNLDTLLTVKYKRTVDNGACFSLNNVSFRIENIDILPRTRIDVLISKKIGIKVLYNNKLYTVKPISDKDNISIEKPESIEKIIAEFIYFNCLKNERIS
;
A
#
# COMPACT_ATOMS: atom_id res chain seq x y z
N MET A 1 36.79 -3.53 -37.38
CA MET A 1 37.38 -2.58 -36.42
C MET A 1 37.99 -3.41 -35.27
N GLU A 2 39.34 -3.43 -35.17
CA GLU A 2 40.00 -4.04 -34.01
C GLU A 2 39.69 -3.20 -32.77
N VAL A 3 39.07 -3.81 -31.79
CA VAL A 3 38.81 -3.15 -30.50
C VAL A 3 40.15 -3.15 -29.73
N ARG A 4 40.84 -2.00 -29.72
CA ARG A 4 42.04 -1.79 -28.90
C ARG A 4 41.62 -1.64 -27.43
N TYR A 5 41.88 -2.62 -26.62
CA TYR A 5 41.73 -2.54 -25.17
C TYR A 5 42.86 -1.72 -24.57
N LEU A 6 42.53 -0.62 -23.87
CA LEU A 6 43.49 0.17 -23.11
C LEU A 6 43.91 -0.62 -21.85
N MET A 7 45.20 -0.71 -21.61
CA MET A 7 45.72 -1.24 -20.37
C MET A 7 45.39 -0.32 -19.20
N ASN A 8 45.09 -0.88 -18.03
CA ASN A 8 45.01 -0.11 -16.81
C ASN A 8 46.46 0.06 -16.22
N ASN A 9 46.62 1.04 -15.30
CA ASN A 9 47.94 1.35 -14.71
C ASN A 9 48.66 0.15 -14.11
N LYS A 10 47.93 -0.87 -13.58
CA LYS A 10 48.55 -2.11 -13.06
C LYS A 10 49.03 -3.02 -14.17
N GLU A 11 48.36 -3.09 -15.29
CA GLU A 11 48.71 -3.87 -16.44
C GLU A 11 49.90 -3.25 -17.18
N GLU A 12 49.95 -1.91 -17.27
CA GLU A 12 51.07 -1.17 -17.81
C GLU A 12 52.35 -1.35 -16.96
N LEU A 13 52.24 -1.23 -15.63
CA LEU A 13 53.34 -1.48 -14.72
C LEU A 13 53.85 -2.93 -14.84
N LYS A 14 52.92 -3.89 -14.90
CA LYS A 14 53.26 -5.31 -15.12
C LYS A 14 54.00 -5.50 -16.44
N ALA A 15 53.51 -4.91 -17.54
CA ALA A 15 54.13 -4.99 -18.85
C ALA A 15 55.55 -4.38 -18.84
N HIS A 16 55.72 -3.22 -18.20
CA HIS A 16 56.99 -2.52 -18.08
C HIS A 16 58.02 -3.36 -17.30
N ILE A 17 57.66 -3.89 -16.14
CA ILE A 17 58.57 -4.76 -15.33
C ILE A 17 58.96 -6.03 -16.07
N ILE A 18 58.01 -6.68 -16.75
CA ILE A 18 58.29 -7.87 -17.54
C ILE A 18 59.16 -7.54 -18.74
N LYS A 19 58.99 -6.40 -19.39
CA LYS A 19 59.87 -5.89 -20.44
C LYS A 19 61.30 -5.72 -19.93
N CYS A 20 61.50 -5.08 -18.78
CA CYS A 20 62.84 -4.96 -18.17
C CYS A 20 63.47 -6.34 -17.91
N CYS A 21 62.65 -7.36 -17.54
CA CYS A 21 63.18 -8.73 -17.43
C CYS A 21 63.55 -9.36 -18.78
N VAL A 22 62.82 -9.02 -19.83
CA VAL A 22 63.14 -9.54 -21.19
C VAL A 22 64.43 -8.91 -21.70
N ASP A 23 64.61 -7.60 -21.48
CA ASP A 23 65.75 -6.81 -21.92
C ASP A 23 67.02 -7.04 -21.07
N GLY A 24 66.94 -7.85 -20.00
CA GLY A 24 68.07 -8.17 -19.15
C GLY A 24 68.32 -7.15 -18.03
N ASN A 25 67.60 -6.07 -17.96
CA ASN A 25 67.76 -4.97 -17.00
C ASN A 25 67.24 -5.30 -15.59
N MET A 26 66.53 -6.44 -15.44
CA MET A 26 65.96 -6.90 -14.15
C MET A 26 65.99 -8.42 -14.08
N THR A 27 66.33 -8.96 -12.92
CA THR A 27 66.28 -10.41 -12.68
C THR A 27 64.85 -10.90 -12.40
N VAL A 28 64.59 -12.17 -12.65
CA VAL A 28 63.27 -12.79 -12.36
C VAL A 28 62.94 -12.69 -10.87
N LYS A 29 63.93 -12.81 -10.00
CA LYS A 29 63.74 -12.67 -8.53
C LYS A 29 63.32 -11.26 -8.13
N GLN A 30 63.96 -10.25 -8.71
CA GLN A 30 63.57 -8.84 -8.45
C GLN A 30 62.16 -8.51 -8.97
N ALA A 31 61.80 -9.03 -10.15
CA ALA A 31 60.44 -8.84 -10.68
C ALA A 31 59.39 -9.56 -9.86
N SER A 32 59.71 -10.75 -9.33
CA SER A 32 58.87 -11.52 -8.41
C SER A 32 58.52 -10.70 -7.17
N ILE A 33 59.55 -10.10 -6.53
CA ILE A 33 59.36 -9.25 -5.35
C ILE A 33 58.53 -8.01 -5.68
N ARG A 34 58.82 -7.32 -6.79
CA ARG A 34 58.10 -6.07 -7.18
C ARG A 34 56.62 -6.29 -7.54
N LEU A 35 56.30 -7.38 -8.20
CA LEU A 35 54.94 -7.69 -8.65
C LEU A 35 54.16 -8.57 -7.66
N GLY A 36 54.82 -9.13 -6.63
CA GLY A 36 54.17 -10.03 -5.68
C GLY A 36 53.77 -11.39 -6.29
N PHE A 37 54.45 -11.83 -7.36
CA PHE A 37 54.18 -13.10 -8.04
C PHE A 37 55.33 -14.10 -7.84
N SER A 38 55.02 -15.41 -7.99
CA SER A 38 56.05 -16.43 -7.94
C SER A 38 57.04 -16.31 -9.12
N GLU A 39 58.31 -16.69 -8.92
CA GLU A 39 59.32 -16.69 -10.00
C GLU A 39 58.88 -17.51 -11.19
N ARG A 40 58.25 -18.68 -10.97
CA ARG A 40 57.67 -19.52 -12.03
C ARG A 40 56.69 -18.76 -12.89
N TYR A 41 55.79 -17.95 -12.24
CA TYR A 41 54.82 -17.16 -12.97
C TYR A 41 55.46 -16.00 -13.75
N ILE A 42 56.51 -15.38 -13.18
CA ILE A 42 57.30 -14.36 -13.90
C ILE A 42 57.98 -14.96 -15.14
N LYS A 43 58.59 -16.18 -15.04
CA LYS A 43 59.15 -16.86 -16.20
C LYS A 43 58.09 -17.11 -17.28
N ASN A 44 56.90 -17.52 -16.93
CA ASN A 44 55.79 -17.70 -17.86
C ASN A 44 55.34 -16.36 -18.50
N LEU A 45 55.25 -15.29 -17.72
CA LEU A 45 54.95 -13.97 -18.25
C LEU A 45 56.02 -13.46 -19.20
N LYS A 46 57.30 -13.68 -18.87
CA LYS A 46 58.45 -13.36 -19.73
C LYS A 46 58.38 -14.08 -21.07
N ALA A 47 58.07 -15.38 -21.07
CA ALA A 47 57.89 -16.16 -22.29
C ALA A 47 56.72 -15.66 -23.14
N ARG A 48 55.57 -15.35 -22.49
CA ARG A 48 54.40 -14.78 -23.16
C ARG A 48 54.69 -13.40 -23.75
N TYR A 49 55.40 -12.55 -23.02
CA TYR A 49 55.80 -11.22 -23.50
C TYR A 49 56.69 -11.29 -24.75
N LYS A 50 57.66 -12.20 -24.73
CA LYS A 50 58.54 -12.45 -25.92
C LYS A 50 57.73 -12.86 -27.16
N LYS A 51 56.66 -13.63 -26.98
CA LYS A 51 55.86 -14.19 -28.08
C LYS A 51 54.79 -13.21 -28.59
N TYR A 52 54.12 -12.49 -27.68
CA TYR A 52 52.90 -11.72 -27.98
C TYR A 52 53.00 -10.22 -27.62
N GLY A 53 54.16 -9.78 -27.12
CA GLY A 53 54.35 -8.37 -26.70
C GLY A 53 53.54 -7.94 -25.49
N ALA A 54 53.45 -6.64 -25.33
CA ALA A 54 52.73 -6.00 -24.18
C ALA A 54 51.26 -6.41 -24.05
N SER A 55 50.58 -6.65 -25.15
CA SER A 55 49.15 -7.05 -25.16
C SER A 55 48.87 -8.33 -24.39
N SER A 56 49.92 -9.21 -24.26
CA SER A 56 49.82 -10.45 -23.48
C SER A 56 49.70 -10.23 -21.97
N MET A 57 49.90 -9.01 -21.50
CA MET A 57 49.79 -8.64 -20.07
C MET A 57 48.38 -8.21 -19.69
N LEU A 58 47.48 -8.02 -20.66
CA LEU A 58 46.06 -7.81 -20.42
C LEU A 58 45.47 -9.01 -19.66
N HIS A 59 44.47 -8.71 -18.82
CA HIS A 59 43.78 -9.77 -18.09
C HIS A 59 43.04 -10.69 -19.07
N GLY A 60 43.17 -12.03 -18.90
CA GLY A 60 42.62 -13.02 -19.84
C GLY A 60 41.09 -13.00 -20.02
N ASN A 61 40.37 -12.29 -19.17
CA ASN A 61 38.94 -12.05 -19.30
C ASN A 61 38.61 -10.67 -19.96
N CYS A 62 39.63 -9.91 -20.36
CA CYS A 62 39.41 -8.64 -21.05
C CYS A 62 38.70 -8.91 -22.37
N GLY A 63 37.55 -8.27 -22.59
CA GLY A 63 36.72 -8.45 -23.80
C GLY A 63 35.85 -9.71 -23.83
N ARG A 64 35.92 -10.56 -22.84
CA ARG A 64 35.07 -11.75 -22.79
C ARG A 64 33.65 -11.37 -22.40
N GLN A 65 32.70 -11.60 -23.30
CA GLN A 65 31.29 -11.44 -22.98
C GLN A 65 30.83 -12.58 -22.04
N PRO A 66 30.06 -12.25 -20.98
CA PRO A 66 29.46 -13.28 -20.12
C PRO A 66 28.52 -14.18 -20.92
N LYS A 67 28.53 -15.49 -20.66
CA LYS A 67 27.62 -16.46 -21.32
C LYS A 67 26.14 -16.13 -21.27
N LYS A 68 25.71 -15.35 -20.28
CA LYS A 68 24.31 -14.88 -20.08
C LYS A 68 24.11 -13.46 -20.56
N THR A 69 24.83 -12.99 -21.58
CA THR A 69 24.59 -11.66 -22.15
C THR A 69 23.25 -11.68 -22.89
N LEU A 70 22.35 -10.79 -22.51
CA LEU A 70 21.06 -10.61 -23.20
C LEU A 70 21.30 -10.19 -24.67
N ASP A 71 20.45 -10.70 -25.54
CA ASP A 71 20.45 -10.35 -26.96
C ASP A 71 20.26 -8.83 -27.17
N ILE A 72 20.85 -8.34 -28.26
CA ILE A 72 20.79 -6.90 -28.63
C ILE A 72 19.34 -6.49 -28.93
N ALA A 73 18.60 -7.35 -29.64
CA ALA A 73 17.21 -7.10 -29.97
C ALA A 73 16.33 -6.96 -28.70
N LEU A 74 16.56 -7.83 -27.71
CA LEU A 74 15.85 -7.76 -26.43
C LEU A 74 16.20 -6.50 -25.63
N LYS A 75 17.47 -6.08 -25.66
CA LYS A 75 17.91 -4.82 -25.03
C LYS A 75 17.21 -3.61 -25.66
N GLN A 76 17.14 -3.58 -27.00
CA GLN A 76 16.45 -2.52 -27.71
C GLN A 76 14.98 -2.49 -27.37
N ARG A 77 14.31 -3.65 -27.38
CA ARG A 77 12.90 -3.77 -26.97
C ARG A 77 12.64 -3.24 -25.55
N ILE A 78 13.52 -3.51 -24.59
CA ILE A 78 13.40 -2.97 -23.22
C ILE A 78 13.49 -1.43 -23.22
N LEU A 79 14.38 -0.83 -24.03
CA LEU A 79 14.49 0.64 -24.17
C LEU A 79 13.25 1.24 -24.81
N ASP A 80 12.71 0.62 -25.84
CA ASP A 80 11.52 1.11 -26.55
C ASP A 80 10.29 1.07 -25.63
N ILE A 81 10.12 -0.01 -24.87
CA ILE A 81 9.08 -0.08 -23.83
C ILE A 81 9.28 1.02 -22.80
N ARG A 82 10.52 1.22 -22.31
CA ARG A 82 10.82 2.22 -21.28
C ARG A 82 10.51 3.65 -21.70
N LYS A 83 10.63 3.97 -23.00
CA LYS A 83 10.37 5.30 -23.57
C LYS A 83 8.87 5.61 -23.74
N GLN A 84 7.99 4.64 -23.56
CA GLN A 84 6.55 4.89 -23.63
C GLN A 84 6.13 5.86 -22.52
N PRO A 85 5.22 6.82 -22.78
CA PRO A 85 4.81 7.84 -21.81
C PRO A 85 4.20 7.27 -20.51
N GLU A 86 3.72 6.05 -20.57
CA GLU A 86 3.14 5.34 -19.41
C GLU A 86 4.20 4.94 -18.38
N TYR A 87 5.47 4.80 -18.79
CA TYR A 87 6.55 4.26 -17.97
C TYR A 87 7.64 5.25 -17.60
N ASP A 88 7.56 6.51 -18.02
CA ASP A 88 8.62 7.52 -17.81
C ASP A 88 8.92 7.79 -16.33
N THR A 89 7.88 7.81 -15.50
CA THR A 89 7.97 8.06 -14.04
C THR A 89 8.10 6.80 -13.19
N VAL A 90 8.08 5.61 -13.80
CA VAL A 90 8.09 4.33 -13.09
C VAL A 90 9.48 4.02 -12.52
N ASN A 91 9.56 3.63 -11.24
CA ASN A 91 10.83 3.19 -10.66
C ASN A 91 11.31 1.85 -11.27
N VAL A 92 12.62 1.61 -11.24
CA VAL A 92 13.24 0.46 -11.92
C VAL A 92 12.72 -0.89 -11.39
N MET A 93 12.37 -0.99 -10.11
CA MET A 93 11.83 -2.23 -9.52
C MET A 93 10.43 -2.52 -10.07
N HIS A 94 9.55 -1.52 -10.08
CA HIS A 94 8.21 -1.65 -10.64
C HIS A 94 8.25 -1.90 -12.15
N PHE A 95 9.15 -1.22 -12.87
CA PHE A 95 9.34 -1.46 -14.30
C PHE A 95 9.79 -2.89 -14.60
N ARG A 96 10.68 -3.46 -13.77
CA ARG A 96 11.04 -4.88 -13.88
C ARG A 96 9.83 -5.80 -13.73
N ASP A 97 8.96 -5.51 -12.76
CA ASP A 97 7.76 -6.32 -12.52
C ASP A 97 6.79 -6.22 -13.71
N ILE A 98 6.61 -5.02 -14.28
CA ILE A 98 5.82 -4.80 -15.51
C ILE A 98 6.39 -5.56 -16.71
N LEU A 99 7.71 -5.53 -16.89
CA LEU A 99 8.38 -6.30 -17.96
C LEU A 99 8.10 -7.80 -17.84
N ALA A 100 8.13 -8.33 -16.63
CA ALA A 100 7.86 -9.75 -16.39
C ALA A 100 6.37 -10.11 -16.60
N GLU A 101 5.45 -9.26 -16.14
CA GLU A 101 4.01 -9.56 -16.16
C GLU A 101 3.36 -9.29 -17.52
N LYS A 102 3.66 -8.14 -18.15
CA LYS A 102 2.99 -7.68 -19.37
C LYS A 102 3.73 -8.10 -20.65
N TYR A 103 5.04 -8.22 -20.57
CA TYR A 103 5.89 -8.46 -21.74
C TYR A 103 6.65 -9.80 -21.70
N GLU A 104 6.49 -10.59 -20.63
CA GLU A 104 7.17 -11.87 -20.40
C GLU A 104 8.70 -11.76 -20.39
N ILE A 105 9.24 -10.55 -20.13
CA ILE A 105 10.67 -10.26 -20.10
C ILE A 105 11.20 -10.38 -18.68
N ASN A 106 11.90 -11.47 -18.38
CA ASN A 106 12.49 -11.75 -17.07
C ASN A 106 13.95 -11.30 -16.99
N VAL A 107 14.23 -10.20 -16.28
CA VAL A 107 15.58 -9.67 -16.09
C VAL A 107 15.84 -9.37 -14.61
N SER A 108 17.13 -9.46 -14.21
CA SER A 108 17.50 -9.09 -12.84
C SER A 108 17.44 -7.57 -12.64
N TYR A 109 17.14 -7.15 -11.40
CA TYR A 109 17.14 -5.73 -11.04
C TYR A 109 18.49 -5.05 -11.31
N SER A 110 19.60 -5.71 -10.94
CA SER A 110 20.94 -5.16 -11.13
C SER A 110 21.29 -4.95 -12.59
N PHE A 111 20.90 -5.90 -13.45
CA PHE A 111 21.07 -5.74 -14.90
C PHE A 111 20.26 -4.53 -15.39
N LEU A 112 18.97 -4.50 -15.09
CA LEU A 112 18.04 -3.46 -15.57
C LEU A 112 18.48 -2.07 -15.10
N TYR A 113 18.84 -1.92 -13.83
CA TYR A 113 19.33 -0.66 -13.26
C TYR A 113 20.58 -0.16 -13.98
N ASN A 114 21.60 -1.01 -14.14
CA ASN A 114 22.85 -0.66 -14.80
C ASN A 114 22.66 -0.41 -16.30
N PHE A 115 21.77 -1.16 -16.93
CA PHE A 115 21.46 -1.01 -18.35
C PHE A 115 20.76 0.32 -18.64
N LEU A 116 19.74 0.68 -17.86
CA LEU A 116 19.06 1.96 -17.99
C LEU A 116 19.98 3.14 -17.66
N ALA A 117 20.81 3.02 -16.62
CA ALA A 117 21.80 4.04 -16.26
C ALA A 117 22.82 4.30 -17.38
N LYS A 118 23.31 3.25 -18.05
CA LYS A 118 24.20 3.37 -19.22
C LYS A 118 23.54 4.08 -20.41
N ASN A 119 22.23 4.01 -20.52
CA ASN A 119 21.44 4.70 -21.55
C ASN A 119 20.90 6.05 -21.06
N ASN A 120 21.51 6.64 -20.02
CA ASN A 120 21.12 7.94 -19.42
C ASN A 120 19.69 8.00 -18.85
N ILE A 121 19.05 6.86 -18.63
CA ILE A 121 17.72 6.76 -18.02
C ILE A 121 17.89 6.52 -16.52
N LYS A 122 17.72 7.58 -15.73
CA LYS A 122 17.86 7.52 -14.27
C LYS A 122 16.55 7.05 -13.61
N SER A 123 16.66 6.38 -12.46
CA SER A 123 15.49 6.11 -11.63
C SER A 123 14.90 7.42 -11.09
N PRO A 124 13.59 7.63 -11.15
CA PRO A 124 12.95 8.83 -10.57
C PRO A 124 13.09 8.88 -9.05
N ARG A 125 13.33 7.74 -8.42
CA ARG A 125 13.46 7.64 -6.97
C ARG A 125 14.81 8.16 -6.49
N LYS A 126 14.80 9.27 -5.74
CA LYS A 126 16.02 9.83 -5.12
C LYS A 126 16.50 8.94 -3.98
N HIS A 127 17.81 8.65 -3.93
CA HIS A 127 18.43 8.02 -2.77
C HIS A 127 18.40 9.00 -1.58
N ARG A 128 17.68 8.63 -0.52
CA ARG A 128 17.69 9.39 0.75
C ARG A 128 18.85 8.89 1.62
N LYS A 129 19.50 9.79 2.36
CA LYS A 129 20.47 9.41 3.39
C LYS A 129 19.76 8.50 4.41
N THR A 130 20.35 7.38 4.72
CA THR A 130 19.85 6.44 5.73
C THR A 130 19.88 7.11 7.10
N LYS A 131 18.72 7.23 7.73
CA LYS A 131 18.62 7.58 9.15
C LYS A 131 18.55 6.28 9.96
N ILE A 132 19.23 6.26 11.11
CA ILE A 132 19.14 5.13 12.04
C ILE A 132 17.74 5.15 12.65
N HIS A 133 16.99 4.06 12.44
CA HIS A 133 15.68 3.86 13.06
C HIS A 133 15.69 2.53 13.81
N HIS A 134 15.24 2.54 15.06
CA HIS A 134 15.00 1.30 15.80
C HIS A 134 13.83 0.54 15.15
N ARG A 135 14.09 -0.69 14.74
CA ARG A 135 13.06 -1.55 14.10
C ARG A 135 12.26 -2.26 15.17
N ARG A 136 10.95 -2.05 15.20
CA ARG A 136 10.04 -2.89 15.99
C ARG A 136 9.94 -4.29 15.33
N ASN A 137 10.03 -5.34 16.15
CA ASN A 137 9.81 -6.70 15.67
C ASN A 137 8.38 -6.88 15.15
N ARG A 138 8.22 -7.77 14.18
CA ARG A 138 6.89 -8.20 13.71
C ARG A 138 6.20 -9.00 14.80
N ARG A 139 4.87 -8.99 14.80
CA ARG A 139 4.10 -9.96 15.57
C ARG A 139 4.37 -11.38 15.09
N SER A 140 4.12 -12.36 15.95
CA SER A 140 4.45 -13.76 15.66
C SER A 140 3.47 -14.41 14.70
N LYS A 141 2.18 -14.11 14.84
CA LYS A 141 1.07 -14.74 14.12
C LYS A 141 0.33 -13.75 13.23
N ALA A 142 -0.11 -14.22 12.07
CA ALA A 142 -1.01 -13.43 11.22
C ALA A 142 -2.37 -13.27 11.92
N GLY A 143 -2.89 -12.03 11.96
CA GLY A 143 -4.12 -11.68 12.63
C GLY A 143 -3.98 -11.25 14.09
N GLU A 144 -2.78 -11.36 14.69
CA GLU A 144 -2.51 -10.90 16.06
C GLU A 144 -2.59 -9.38 16.18
N LEU A 145 -2.08 -8.66 15.18
CA LEU A 145 -2.14 -7.21 15.12
C LEU A 145 -2.26 -6.72 13.67
N LEU A 146 -3.28 -5.94 13.39
CA LEU A 146 -3.40 -5.19 12.14
C LEU A 146 -3.11 -3.72 12.37
N GLN A 147 -2.61 -3.03 11.35
CA GLN A 147 -2.43 -1.57 11.36
C GLN A 147 -3.42 -0.95 10.39
N ILE A 148 -4.23 -0.02 10.88
CA ILE A 148 -5.25 0.72 10.12
C ILE A 148 -4.82 2.16 9.93
N ASP A 149 -5.05 2.70 8.74
CA ASP A 149 -4.71 4.09 8.41
C ASP A 149 -5.37 4.52 7.11
N ALA A 150 -5.31 5.81 6.82
CA ALA A 150 -5.71 6.37 5.53
C ALA A 150 -4.67 7.37 5.03
N THR A 151 -4.57 7.52 3.71
CA THR A 151 -3.62 8.45 3.11
C THR A 151 -4.25 9.17 1.92
N PRO A 152 -4.26 10.52 1.92
CA PRO A 152 -4.68 11.31 0.76
C PRO A 152 -3.56 11.39 -0.28
N HIS A 153 -3.90 11.21 -1.56
CA HIS A 153 -2.95 11.37 -2.66
C HIS A 153 -3.67 11.64 -3.99
N GLU A 154 -2.95 12.20 -4.96
CA GLU A 154 -3.37 12.38 -6.35
C GLU A 154 -3.10 11.07 -7.10
N PHE A 155 -4.12 10.22 -7.25
CA PHE A 155 -3.95 8.89 -7.82
C PHE A 155 -4.20 8.82 -9.33
N PHE A 156 -5.01 9.72 -9.87
CA PHE A 156 -5.41 9.70 -11.28
C PHE A 156 -4.58 10.68 -12.10
N ALA A 157 -4.06 10.22 -13.23
CA ALA A 157 -3.27 11.07 -14.12
C ALA A 157 -4.16 12.15 -14.75
N GLY A 158 -3.74 13.42 -14.63
CA GLY A 158 -4.49 14.56 -15.18
C GLY A 158 -5.61 15.08 -14.27
N ASP A 159 -5.86 14.44 -13.12
CA ASP A 159 -6.77 14.94 -12.09
C ASP A 159 -5.95 15.45 -10.89
N ASN A 160 -6.09 16.74 -10.59
CA ASN A 160 -5.41 17.39 -9.46
C ASN A 160 -6.17 17.17 -8.12
N ASN A 161 -7.25 16.41 -8.13
CA ASN A 161 -7.99 16.09 -6.91
C ASN A 161 -7.26 15.02 -6.10
N LYS A 162 -7.26 15.21 -4.78
CA LYS A 162 -6.77 14.19 -3.86
C LYS A 162 -7.91 13.24 -3.49
N TYR A 163 -7.60 11.98 -3.52
CA TYR A 163 -8.47 10.90 -3.03
C TYR A 163 -7.81 10.22 -1.85
N THR A 164 -8.59 9.76 -0.92
CA THR A 164 -8.08 9.12 0.29
C THR A 164 -8.18 7.60 0.16
N LEU A 165 -7.04 6.93 0.23
CA LEU A 165 -6.94 5.48 0.25
C LEU A 165 -6.91 4.99 1.70
N HIS A 166 -7.92 4.23 2.09
CA HIS A 166 -8.00 3.55 3.39
C HIS A 166 -7.35 2.18 3.27
N GLY A 167 -6.61 1.76 4.29
CA GLY A 167 -5.90 0.49 4.26
C GLY A 167 -5.78 -0.19 5.60
N LEU A 168 -5.70 -1.51 5.53
CA LEU A 168 -5.49 -2.40 6.65
C LEU A 168 -4.42 -3.44 6.29
N ILE A 169 -3.35 -3.50 7.08
CA ILE A 169 -2.21 -4.40 6.85
C ILE A 169 -1.93 -5.26 8.08
N ASP A 170 -1.66 -6.53 7.88
CA ASP A 170 -1.23 -7.44 8.94
C ASP A 170 0.24 -7.20 9.32
N ASP A 171 0.51 -6.99 10.59
CA ASP A 171 1.86 -6.70 11.10
C ASP A 171 2.82 -7.88 10.94
N ALA A 172 2.36 -9.10 11.12
CA ALA A 172 3.17 -10.30 11.06
C ALA A 172 3.60 -10.65 9.63
N SER A 173 2.65 -10.75 8.72
CA SER A 173 2.87 -11.18 7.34
C SER A 173 3.13 -10.04 6.36
N GLY A 174 2.72 -8.82 6.68
CA GLY A 174 2.72 -7.70 5.75
C GLY A 174 1.66 -7.81 4.64
N GLN A 175 0.69 -8.72 4.78
CA GLN A 175 -0.42 -8.84 3.86
C GLN A 175 -1.39 -7.66 4.01
N ILE A 176 -1.84 -7.13 2.90
CA ILE A 176 -2.96 -6.20 2.87
C ILE A 176 -4.23 -7.03 3.08
N THR A 177 -5.04 -6.67 4.07
CA THR A 177 -6.31 -7.32 4.35
C THR A 177 -7.50 -6.54 3.82
N GLY A 178 -7.34 -5.23 3.60
CA GLY A 178 -8.33 -4.36 2.99
C GLY A 178 -7.73 -3.11 2.40
N LEU A 179 -8.25 -2.67 1.23
CA LEU A 179 -8.01 -1.38 0.60
C LEU A 179 -9.31 -0.83 0.03
N TYR A 180 -9.56 0.46 0.24
CA TYR A 180 -10.73 1.13 -0.31
C TYR A 180 -10.48 2.63 -0.48
N MET A 181 -10.88 3.19 -1.62
CA MET A 181 -10.70 4.60 -1.96
C MET A 181 -12.01 5.38 -1.73
N CYS A 182 -11.89 6.54 -1.12
CA CYS A 182 -12.94 7.53 -0.94
C CYS A 182 -12.46 8.91 -1.38
N LYS A 183 -13.38 9.87 -1.53
CA LYS A 183 -13.01 11.28 -1.76
C LYS A 183 -12.19 11.84 -0.61
N ASN A 184 -12.65 11.58 0.63
CA ASN A 184 -11.99 12.04 1.86
C ASN A 184 -11.86 10.88 2.84
N GLU A 185 -11.09 11.07 3.91
CA GLU A 185 -11.06 10.17 5.04
C GLU A 185 -12.44 10.13 5.71
N CYS A 186 -13.01 8.93 5.83
CA CYS A 186 -14.36 8.77 6.37
C CYS A 186 -14.59 7.38 6.99
N MET A 187 -15.56 7.31 7.89
CA MET A 187 -15.97 6.07 8.57
C MET A 187 -16.34 4.96 7.57
N GLN A 188 -17.01 5.31 6.48
CA GLN A 188 -17.39 4.33 5.44
C GLN A 188 -16.17 3.64 4.81
N GLY A 189 -15.10 4.39 4.55
CA GLY A 189 -13.86 3.81 4.02
C GLY A 189 -13.27 2.77 4.98
N TYR A 190 -13.24 3.09 6.27
CA TYR A 190 -12.79 2.16 7.30
C TYR A 190 -13.71 0.94 7.45
N PHE A 191 -15.01 1.12 7.33
CA PHE A 191 -15.95 -0.01 7.35
C PHE A 191 -15.78 -0.92 6.12
N GLU A 192 -15.49 -0.38 4.95
CA GLU A 192 -15.28 -1.22 3.77
C GLU A 192 -13.99 -2.04 3.85
N ILE A 193 -12.88 -1.50 4.37
CA ILE A 193 -11.65 -2.28 4.58
C ILE A 193 -11.83 -3.32 5.70
N MET A 194 -12.57 -3.00 6.74
CA MET A 194 -12.95 -3.97 7.78
C MET A 194 -13.81 -5.09 7.20
N ARG A 195 -14.80 -4.75 6.37
CA ARG A 195 -15.64 -5.75 5.69
C ARG A 195 -14.84 -6.72 4.84
N GLN A 196 -13.86 -6.21 4.08
CA GLN A 196 -12.94 -7.04 3.29
C GLN A 196 -12.13 -7.97 4.19
N THR A 197 -11.60 -7.44 5.29
CA THR A 197 -10.82 -8.21 6.26
C THR A 197 -11.64 -9.32 6.91
N LEU A 198 -12.80 -8.99 7.45
CA LEU A 198 -13.66 -9.94 8.14
C LEU A 198 -14.16 -11.07 7.23
N ARG A 199 -14.46 -10.76 5.95
CA ARG A 199 -14.90 -11.75 4.96
C ARG A 199 -13.79 -12.68 4.48
N ASN A 200 -12.59 -12.12 4.23
CA ASN A 200 -11.52 -12.86 3.55
C ASN A 200 -10.53 -13.51 4.52
N PHE A 201 -10.37 -12.95 5.72
CA PHE A 201 -9.37 -13.40 6.69
C PHE A 201 -9.99 -13.84 8.02
N GLY A 202 -11.11 -13.23 8.41
CA GLY A 202 -11.75 -13.43 9.72
C GLY A 202 -11.54 -12.24 10.66
N VAL A 203 -11.89 -12.44 11.92
CA VAL A 203 -11.79 -11.44 12.98
C VAL A 203 -10.37 -11.43 13.54
N PRO A 204 -9.63 -10.31 13.47
CA PRO A 204 -8.31 -10.19 14.07
C PRO A 204 -8.39 -10.02 15.58
N GLU A 205 -7.31 -10.31 16.30
CA GLU A 205 -7.22 -10.12 17.76
C GLU A 205 -7.15 -8.63 18.11
N SER A 206 -6.35 -7.83 17.39
CA SER A 206 -6.18 -6.41 17.70
C SER A 206 -5.93 -5.55 16.47
N ILE A 207 -6.28 -4.26 16.58
CA ILE A 207 -6.05 -3.24 15.55
C ILE A 207 -5.32 -2.04 16.16
N TYR A 208 -4.28 -1.60 15.50
CA TYR A 208 -3.46 -0.43 15.84
C TYR A 208 -3.90 0.76 15.00
N ALA A 209 -4.53 1.76 15.63
CA ALA A 209 -5.04 2.97 14.99
C ALA A 209 -4.34 4.22 15.52
N ASP A 210 -4.37 5.33 14.78
CA ASP A 210 -3.92 6.62 15.30
C ASP A 210 -4.91 7.23 16.30
N GLY A 211 -4.58 8.41 16.84
CA GLY A 211 -5.46 9.12 17.79
C GLY A 211 -6.61 9.88 17.15
N SER A 212 -7.00 9.57 15.89
CA SER A 212 -8.12 10.21 15.19
C SER A 212 -9.43 10.06 15.95
N SER A 213 -10.28 11.08 15.86
CA SER A 213 -11.63 11.09 16.45
C SER A 213 -12.57 10.01 15.89
N ILE A 214 -12.20 9.40 14.78
CA ILE A 214 -12.92 8.23 14.22
C ILE A 214 -12.75 7.01 15.12
N PHE A 215 -11.54 6.81 15.66
CA PHE A 215 -11.19 5.64 16.44
C PHE A 215 -11.32 5.88 17.96
N PHE A 216 -10.92 7.07 18.41
CA PHE A 216 -10.88 7.41 19.84
C PHE A 216 -11.54 8.74 20.09
N THR A 217 -12.32 8.82 21.14
CA THR A 217 -12.91 10.09 21.51
C THR A 217 -11.90 10.96 22.29
N THR A 218 -11.93 12.26 22.03
CA THR A 218 -11.11 13.23 22.75
C THR A 218 -11.88 13.92 23.89
N LYS A 219 -13.20 13.72 23.98
CA LYS A 219 -14.09 14.40 24.92
C LYS A 219 -14.39 13.49 26.12
N LYS A 220 -13.75 13.77 27.25
CA LYS A 220 -13.98 13.06 28.52
C LYS A 220 -15.39 13.25 29.12
N ASP A 221 -16.15 14.28 28.69
CA ASP A 221 -17.36 14.74 29.38
C ASP A 221 -18.66 14.18 28.79
N LYS A 222 -18.65 13.13 27.98
CA LYS A 222 -19.84 12.61 27.28
C LYS A 222 -20.16 11.13 27.55
N LEU A 223 -19.77 10.62 28.71
CA LEU A 223 -20.20 9.30 29.14
C LEU A 223 -21.68 9.33 29.54
N THR A 224 -22.47 8.38 29.03
CA THR A 224 -23.82 8.14 29.55
C THR A 224 -23.73 7.62 31.00
N ILE A 225 -24.79 7.75 31.76
CA ILE A 225 -24.85 7.24 33.16
C ILE A 225 -24.57 5.74 33.17
N GLU A 226 -25.05 5.00 32.18
CA GLU A 226 -24.82 3.56 32.04
C GLU A 226 -23.33 3.23 31.77
N GLU A 227 -22.66 4.02 30.93
CA GLU A 227 -21.23 3.88 30.65
C GLU A 227 -20.37 4.22 31.87
N GLN A 228 -20.78 5.23 32.66
CA GLN A 228 -20.12 5.58 33.93
C GLN A 228 -20.29 4.47 35.00
N LEU A 229 -21.49 3.94 35.12
CA LEU A 229 -21.76 2.82 36.06
C LEU A 229 -21.03 1.53 35.68
N SER A 230 -20.74 1.34 34.38
CA SER A 230 -19.98 0.22 33.86
C SER A 230 -18.46 0.38 33.98
N GLY A 231 -17.98 1.47 34.60
CA GLY A 231 -16.54 1.74 34.78
C GLY A 231 -15.80 2.15 33.51
N ILE A 232 -16.52 2.61 32.48
CA ILE A 232 -15.92 3.09 31.23
C ILE A 232 -15.37 4.50 31.46
N GLU A 233 -14.08 4.69 31.32
CA GLU A 233 -13.42 5.99 31.52
C GLU A 233 -13.52 6.93 30.33
N GLU A 234 -13.68 6.40 29.11
CA GLU A 234 -13.80 7.19 27.88
C GLU A 234 -14.97 6.67 27.01
N PRO A 235 -15.82 7.55 26.44
CA PRO A 235 -16.92 7.12 25.59
C PRO A 235 -16.38 6.53 24.28
N ASN A 236 -16.86 5.34 23.91
CA ASN A 236 -16.45 4.68 22.69
C ASN A 236 -17.05 5.37 21.44
N THR A 237 -16.22 5.55 20.41
CA THR A 237 -16.68 5.97 19.08
C THR A 237 -17.58 4.88 18.46
N GLN A 238 -18.25 5.21 17.34
CA GLN A 238 -19.01 4.17 16.61
C GLN A 238 -18.10 3.03 16.15
N PHE A 239 -16.88 3.35 15.69
CA PHE A 239 -15.89 2.35 15.29
C PHE A 239 -15.48 1.50 16.49
N GLY A 240 -15.15 2.12 17.62
CA GLY A 240 -14.78 1.43 18.86
C GLY A 240 -15.86 0.45 19.32
N LYS A 241 -17.14 0.90 19.39
CA LYS A 241 -18.27 0.03 19.77
C LYS A 241 -18.43 -1.20 18.87
N ILE A 242 -18.17 -1.06 17.58
CA ILE A 242 -18.20 -2.19 16.65
C ILE A 242 -17.01 -3.13 16.88
N MET A 243 -15.82 -2.58 17.16
CA MET A 243 -14.66 -3.41 17.49
C MET A 243 -14.90 -4.22 18.77
N ASP A 244 -15.46 -3.60 19.80
CA ASP A 244 -15.85 -4.28 21.06
C ASP A 244 -16.87 -5.40 20.81
N GLN A 245 -17.91 -5.16 19.99
CA GLN A 245 -18.90 -6.17 19.61
C GLN A 245 -18.29 -7.37 18.87
N LEU A 246 -17.19 -7.14 18.13
CA LEU A 246 -16.44 -8.18 17.42
C LEU A 246 -15.35 -8.84 18.29
N GLY A 247 -15.13 -8.35 19.50
CA GLY A 247 -14.04 -8.82 20.37
C GLY A 247 -12.65 -8.42 19.90
N ILE A 248 -12.54 -7.31 19.14
CA ILE A 248 -11.29 -6.80 18.59
C ILE A 248 -10.73 -5.71 19.51
N HIS A 249 -9.51 -5.88 20.00
CA HIS A 249 -8.84 -4.87 20.81
C HIS A 249 -8.35 -3.70 19.96
N LEU A 250 -8.94 -2.52 20.14
CA LEU A 250 -8.51 -1.30 19.48
C LEU A 250 -7.41 -0.63 20.31
N ILE A 251 -6.20 -0.52 19.75
CA ILE A 251 -5.00 -0.01 20.43
C ILE A 251 -4.62 1.34 19.83
N ARG A 252 -4.47 2.36 20.67
CA ARG A 252 -4.02 3.69 20.25
C ARG A 252 -2.53 3.70 19.99
N ALA A 253 -2.11 4.15 18.81
CA ALA A 253 -0.72 4.30 18.45
C ALA A 253 -0.07 5.47 19.24
N GLY A 254 0.89 5.16 20.11
CA GLY A 254 1.63 6.17 20.88
C GLY A 254 2.66 6.95 20.06
N SER A 255 3.02 6.47 18.86
CA SER A 255 3.98 7.14 17.96
C SER A 255 3.79 6.69 16.51
N SER A 256 4.20 7.54 15.56
CA SER A 256 4.22 7.20 14.13
C SER A 256 5.10 5.98 13.83
N GLN A 257 6.20 5.79 14.58
CA GLN A 257 7.09 4.63 14.43
C GLN A 257 6.39 3.29 14.71
N ALA A 258 5.38 3.31 15.56
CA ALA A 258 4.59 2.12 15.89
C ALA A 258 3.74 1.64 14.67
N LYS A 259 3.37 2.55 13.76
CA LYS A 259 2.63 2.29 12.51
C LYS A 259 3.54 2.13 11.28
N GLY A 260 4.83 1.89 11.45
CA GLY A 260 5.82 1.85 10.37
C GLY A 260 5.59 0.76 9.29
N ARG A 261 4.64 -0.17 9.47
CA ARG A 261 4.25 -1.12 8.41
C ARG A 261 3.35 -0.46 7.39
N ILE A 262 2.30 0.21 7.88
CA ILE A 262 1.34 0.88 7.00
C ILE A 262 1.98 2.10 6.32
N GLU A 263 2.89 2.82 6.99
CA GLU A 263 3.65 3.92 6.36
C GLU A 263 4.49 3.42 5.16
N ARG A 264 5.13 2.24 5.29
CA ARG A 264 5.85 1.62 4.18
C ARG A 264 4.93 1.13 3.08
N LEU A 265 3.74 0.66 3.44
CA LEU A 265 2.70 0.32 2.47
C LEU A 265 2.33 1.55 1.64
N TRP A 266 2.04 2.69 2.28
CA TRP A 266 1.71 3.93 1.56
C TRP A 266 2.81 4.35 0.58
N ASN A 267 4.08 4.34 1.03
CA ASN A 267 5.20 4.62 0.14
C ASN A 267 5.26 3.69 -1.09
N THR A 268 4.87 2.43 -0.93
CA THR A 268 4.84 1.48 -2.05
C THR A 268 3.63 1.69 -2.94
N LEU A 269 2.46 1.96 -2.37
CA LEU A 269 1.22 2.15 -3.11
C LEU A 269 1.19 3.46 -3.88
N HIS A 270 1.67 4.57 -3.30
CA HIS A 270 1.81 5.85 -4.00
C HIS A 270 2.72 5.74 -5.23
N ASP A 271 3.79 4.97 -5.12
CA ASP A 271 4.73 4.77 -6.22
C ASP A 271 4.18 3.84 -7.32
N ARG A 272 3.30 2.88 -6.95
CA ARG A 272 2.81 1.86 -7.89
C ARG A 272 1.42 2.12 -8.45
N LEU A 273 0.47 2.53 -7.61
CA LEU A 273 -0.94 2.61 -8.03
C LEU A 273 -1.18 3.64 -9.12
N ILE A 274 -0.47 4.78 -9.11
CA ILE A 274 -0.58 5.79 -10.16
C ILE A 274 -0.26 5.17 -11.53
N THR A 275 0.82 4.41 -11.61
CA THR A 275 1.22 3.70 -12.83
C THR A 275 0.24 2.59 -13.20
N GLU A 276 -0.18 1.79 -12.22
CA GLU A 276 -1.16 0.72 -12.44
C GLU A 276 -2.49 1.26 -12.95
N PHE A 277 -2.98 2.38 -12.40
CA PHE A 277 -4.20 3.03 -12.87
C PHE A 277 -4.03 3.57 -14.30
N LYS A 278 -2.90 4.21 -14.60
CA LYS A 278 -2.57 4.70 -15.95
C LYS A 278 -2.55 3.57 -16.99
N ILE A 279 -1.88 2.45 -16.67
CA ILE A 279 -1.78 1.28 -17.56
C ILE A 279 -3.14 0.61 -17.81
N ASN A 280 -4.02 0.61 -16.80
CA ASN A 280 -5.34 -0.02 -16.88
C ASN A 280 -6.45 0.97 -17.24
N HIS A 281 -6.11 2.21 -17.63
CA HIS A 281 -7.03 3.29 -18.02
C HIS A 281 -8.12 3.57 -16.98
N ILE A 282 -7.75 3.48 -15.69
CA ILE A 282 -8.64 3.73 -14.55
C ILE A 282 -8.65 5.24 -14.27
N THR A 283 -9.80 5.86 -14.38
CA THR A 283 -9.96 7.32 -14.28
C THR A 283 -10.89 7.74 -13.15
N ASP A 284 -11.65 6.82 -12.59
CA ASP A 284 -12.59 7.12 -11.52
C ASP A 284 -12.42 6.22 -10.28
N MET A 285 -13.04 6.66 -9.19
CA MET A 285 -12.94 6.01 -7.89
C MET A 285 -13.65 4.64 -7.84
N ASP A 286 -14.73 4.44 -8.59
CA ASP A 286 -15.49 3.20 -8.55
C ASP A 286 -14.75 2.10 -9.34
N GLU A 287 -14.14 2.47 -10.47
CA GLU A 287 -13.22 1.58 -11.21
C GLU A 287 -11.99 1.24 -10.37
N ALA A 288 -11.40 2.24 -9.70
CA ALA A 288 -10.28 2.03 -8.79
C ALA A 288 -10.63 1.05 -7.68
N ASN A 289 -11.81 1.17 -7.06
CA ASN A 289 -12.26 0.26 -6.02
C ASN A 289 -12.53 -1.18 -6.52
N LYS A 290 -12.93 -1.35 -7.78
CA LYS A 290 -13.01 -2.68 -8.42
C LYS A 290 -11.62 -3.27 -8.62
N PHE A 291 -10.70 -2.49 -9.19
CA PHE A 291 -9.32 -2.90 -9.44
C PHE A 291 -8.57 -3.27 -8.15
N LEU A 292 -8.72 -2.48 -7.09
CA LEU A 292 -8.04 -2.70 -5.81
C LEU A 292 -8.30 -4.08 -5.21
N LYS A 293 -9.46 -4.70 -5.47
CA LYS A 293 -9.77 -6.07 -4.98
C LYS A 293 -8.81 -7.12 -5.55
N ASP A 294 -8.48 -7.02 -6.83
CA ASP A 294 -7.55 -7.95 -7.47
C ASP A 294 -6.10 -7.53 -7.24
N TYR A 295 -5.84 -6.23 -7.13
CA TYR A 295 -4.52 -5.71 -6.78
C TYR A 295 -4.05 -6.18 -5.39
N ILE A 296 -4.94 -6.28 -4.40
CA ILE A 296 -4.62 -6.86 -3.08
C ILE A 296 -4.05 -8.28 -3.25
N LYS A 297 -4.65 -9.11 -4.09
CA LYS A 297 -4.17 -10.49 -4.34
C LYS A 297 -2.78 -10.48 -4.98
N LYS A 298 -2.58 -9.63 -6.00
CA LYS A 298 -1.30 -9.41 -6.67
C LYS A 298 -0.23 -8.95 -5.69
N TYR A 299 -0.51 -7.91 -4.91
CA TYR A 299 0.39 -7.38 -3.90
C TYR A 299 0.78 -8.43 -2.86
N ASN A 300 -0.21 -9.13 -2.31
CA ASN A 300 0.02 -10.15 -1.29
C ASN A 300 0.85 -11.33 -1.81
N LYS A 301 0.67 -11.74 -3.06
CA LYS A 301 1.51 -12.78 -3.68
C LYS A 301 2.97 -12.35 -3.75
N GLN A 302 3.25 -11.08 -4.03
CA GLN A 302 4.59 -10.56 -4.24
C GLN A 302 5.32 -10.16 -2.94
N PHE A 303 4.61 -9.56 -1.99
CA PHE A 303 5.22 -8.87 -0.84
C PHE A 303 4.99 -9.53 0.52
N LYS A 304 4.14 -10.53 0.57
CA LYS A 304 3.89 -11.20 1.83
C LYS A 304 5.15 -11.92 2.34
N VAL A 305 5.33 -11.90 3.65
CA VAL A 305 6.41 -12.59 4.37
C VAL A 305 5.80 -13.68 5.23
N GLN A 306 6.50 -14.78 5.38
CA GLN A 306 6.09 -15.86 6.26
C GLN A 306 6.19 -15.39 7.73
N PRO A 307 5.10 -15.44 8.53
CA PRO A 307 5.15 -15.17 9.96
C PRO A 307 6.04 -16.17 10.70
N LYS A 308 6.49 -15.80 11.91
CA LYS A 308 7.31 -16.70 12.74
C LYS A 308 6.53 -17.95 13.15
N ASP A 309 5.24 -17.81 13.45
CA ASP A 309 4.33 -18.89 13.76
C ASP A 309 3.32 -19.05 12.62
N ASN A 310 3.20 -20.27 12.13
CA ASN A 310 2.26 -20.59 11.05
C ASN A 310 0.79 -20.61 11.49
N LYS A 311 0.51 -20.64 12.81
CA LYS A 311 -0.84 -20.55 13.36
C LYS A 311 -1.37 -19.13 13.12
N LYS A 312 -2.63 -19.05 12.72
CA LYS A 312 -3.31 -17.76 12.54
C LYS A 312 -4.03 -17.38 13.82
N ALA A 313 -4.00 -16.10 14.18
CA ALA A 313 -4.81 -15.53 15.25
C ALA A 313 -6.19 -15.05 14.75
N PHE A 314 -6.42 -15.02 13.44
CA PHE A 314 -7.76 -14.75 12.90
C PHE A 314 -8.76 -15.80 13.31
N ILE A 315 -9.90 -15.37 13.84
CA ILE A 315 -11.04 -16.23 14.19
C ILE A 315 -12.08 -16.15 13.07
N PRO A 316 -12.67 -17.28 12.63
CA PRO A 316 -13.74 -17.24 11.62
C PRO A 316 -14.90 -16.38 12.09
N LEU A 317 -15.43 -15.55 11.19
CA LEU A 317 -16.61 -14.74 11.47
C LEU A 317 -17.83 -15.64 11.66
N LEU A 318 -18.62 -15.38 12.70
CA LEU A 318 -19.87 -16.09 12.94
C LEU A 318 -20.86 -15.85 11.79
N LYS A 319 -21.49 -16.92 11.31
CA LYS A 319 -22.46 -16.83 10.19
C LYS A 319 -23.70 -15.98 10.50
N SER A 320 -24.03 -15.83 11.79
CA SER A 320 -25.15 -14.99 12.26
C SER A 320 -24.88 -13.49 12.18
N VAL A 321 -23.61 -13.06 12.02
CA VAL A 321 -23.24 -11.64 11.97
C VAL A 321 -23.55 -11.06 10.58
N ASN A 322 -24.51 -10.15 10.54
CA ASN A 322 -24.79 -9.39 9.33
C ASN A 322 -23.86 -8.17 9.24
N LEU A 323 -22.81 -8.28 8.41
CA LEU A 323 -21.83 -7.20 8.23
C LEU A 323 -22.44 -5.95 7.59
N ASP A 324 -23.54 -6.05 6.86
CA ASP A 324 -24.12 -4.90 6.18
C ASP A 324 -24.92 -4.00 7.15
N THR A 325 -25.40 -4.55 8.25
CA THR A 325 -25.99 -3.80 9.35
C THR A 325 -24.98 -3.38 10.41
N LEU A 326 -23.99 -4.24 10.67
CA LEU A 326 -22.97 -3.98 11.69
C LEU A 326 -22.03 -2.84 11.25
N LEU A 327 -21.45 -2.95 10.04
CA LEU A 327 -20.52 -1.98 9.47
C LEU A 327 -21.26 -0.90 8.67
N THR A 328 -22.07 -0.13 9.38
CA THR A 328 -22.92 0.93 8.82
C THR A 328 -22.87 2.15 9.75
N VAL A 329 -22.83 3.34 9.17
CA VAL A 329 -22.85 4.59 9.93
C VAL A 329 -24.22 4.75 10.58
N LYS A 330 -24.25 5.00 11.89
CA LYS A 330 -25.46 5.11 12.69
C LYS A 330 -25.63 6.53 13.19
N TYR A 331 -26.85 7.08 13.02
CA TYR A 331 -27.24 8.39 13.55
C TYR A 331 -28.42 8.22 14.49
N LYS A 332 -28.33 8.80 15.70
CA LYS A 332 -29.45 8.83 16.62
C LYS A 332 -30.45 9.91 16.19
N ARG A 333 -31.73 9.56 16.10
CA ARG A 333 -32.83 10.47 15.84
C ARG A 333 -33.98 10.17 16.80
N THR A 334 -34.85 11.17 16.99
CA THR A 334 -36.08 11.02 17.76
C THR A 334 -37.25 11.00 16.79
N VAL A 335 -38.16 10.06 16.98
CA VAL A 335 -39.36 9.91 16.17
C VAL A 335 -40.42 10.95 16.63
N ASP A 336 -41.05 11.63 15.70
CA ASP A 336 -42.15 12.56 15.99
C ASP A 336 -43.50 11.83 16.17
N ASN A 337 -44.58 12.62 16.37
CA ASN A 337 -45.91 12.07 16.55
C ASN A 337 -46.47 11.40 15.29
N GLY A 338 -45.92 11.67 14.11
CA GLY A 338 -46.31 11.08 12.83
C GLY A 338 -45.47 9.88 12.43
N ALA A 339 -44.71 9.31 13.37
CA ALA A 339 -43.71 8.24 13.09
C ALA A 339 -42.66 8.65 12.06
N CYS A 340 -42.26 9.91 12.07
CA CYS A 340 -41.28 10.47 11.15
C CYS A 340 -40.02 10.93 11.88
N PHE A 341 -38.93 11.05 11.14
CA PHE A 341 -37.69 11.68 11.58
C PHE A 341 -37.06 12.46 10.42
N SER A 342 -36.22 13.43 10.73
CA SER A 342 -35.59 14.27 9.71
C SER A 342 -34.08 13.98 9.57
N LEU A 343 -33.59 13.98 8.32
CA LEU A 343 -32.19 13.93 7.93
C LEU A 343 -31.92 15.00 6.87
N ASN A 344 -31.05 15.98 7.15
CA ASN A 344 -30.71 17.09 6.23
C ASN A 344 -31.95 17.77 5.61
N ASN A 345 -32.91 18.17 6.46
CA ASN A 345 -34.15 18.79 6.05
C ASN A 345 -35.10 17.92 5.20
N VAL A 346 -34.80 16.62 5.08
CA VAL A 346 -35.70 15.66 4.44
C VAL A 346 -36.35 14.82 5.53
N SER A 347 -37.70 14.78 5.54
CA SER A 347 -38.47 13.97 6.46
C SER A 347 -38.70 12.56 5.92
N PHE A 348 -38.50 11.56 6.77
CA PHE A 348 -38.70 10.17 6.46
C PHE A 348 -39.75 9.56 7.38
N ARG A 349 -40.70 8.84 6.80
CA ARG A 349 -41.72 8.09 7.55
C ARG A 349 -41.24 6.63 7.70
N ILE A 350 -41.38 6.11 8.91
CA ILE A 350 -41.09 4.69 9.21
C ILE A 350 -42.32 3.86 8.81
N GLU A 351 -42.12 2.81 8.06
CA GLU A 351 -43.16 1.85 7.69
C GLU A 351 -43.37 0.81 8.79
N ASN A 352 -44.63 0.35 9.00
CA ASN A 352 -45.01 -0.65 10.00
C ASN A 352 -44.64 -0.23 11.45
N ILE A 353 -45.53 0.53 12.06
CA ILE A 353 -45.28 1.30 13.29
C ILE A 353 -45.51 0.44 14.53
N ASP A 354 -44.44 -0.09 15.12
CA ASP A 354 -44.40 -0.55 16.52
C ASP A 354 -43.62 0.43 17.41
N ILE A 355 -43.30 1.63 16.89
CA ILE A 355 -42.42 2.61 17.57
C ILE A 355 -43.25 3.77 18.09
N LEU A 356 -43.20 4.01 19.39
CA LEU A 356 -43.90 5.11 20.04
C LEU A 356 -43.32 6.50 19.67
N PRO A 357 -44.13 7.55 19.60
CA PRO A 357 -43.64 8.92 19.45
C PRO A 357 -42.59 9.28 20.52
N ARG A 358 -41.66 10.16 20.20
CA ARG A 358 -40.54 10.62 21.05
C ARG A 358 -39.54 9.56 21.39
N THR A 359 -39.60 8.38 20.77
CA THR A 359 -38.62 7.31 20.95
C THR A 359 -37.33 7.64 20.20
N ARG A 360 -36.17 7.32 20.82
CA ARG A 360 -34.86 7.40 20.17
C ARG A 360 -34.62 6.17 19.33
N ILE A 361 -34.22 6.35 18.08
CA ILE A 361 -33.94 5.31 17.10
C ILE A 361 -32.52 5.47 16.56
N ASP A 362 -31.95 4.38 16.07
CA ASP A 362 -30.70 4.39 15.29
C ASP A 362 -31.04 4.35 13.79
N VAL A 363 -30.69 5.41 13.07
CA VAL A 363 -30.82 5.47 11.61
C VAL A 363 -29.54 4.98 10.98
N LEU A 364 -29.62 3.89 10.22
CA LEU A 364 -28.52 3.26 9.51
C LEU A 364 -28.45 3.80 8.09
N ILE A 365 -27.26 4.24 7.67
CA ILE A 365 -27.06 4.83 6.35
C ILE A 365 -25.85 4.17 5.68
N SER A 366 -26.08 3.51 4.55
CA SER A 366 -25.00 2.98 3.71
C SER A 366 -25.42 2.84 2.25
N LYS A 367 -24.45 2.81 1.33
CA LYS A 367 -24.72 2.55 -0.10
C LYS A 367 -25.40 1.20 -0.35
N LYS A 368 -25.23 0.21 0.55
CA LYS A 368 -25.73 -1.16 0.35
C LYS A 368 -27.17 -1.37 0.82
N ILE A 369 -27.50 -0.82 1.98
CA ILE A 369 -28.82 -1.02 2.59
C ILE A 369 -29.74 0.20 2.44
N GLY A 370 -29.20 1.30 1.87
CA GLY A 370 -29.91 2.58 1.83
C GLY A 370 -30.04 3.20 3.21
N ILE A 371 -31.19 3.83 3.47
CA ILE A 371 -31.56 4.36 4.77
C ILE A 371 -32.53 3.38 5.44
N LYS A 372 -32.19 2.91 6.63
CA LYS A 372 -32.99 1.99 7.44
C LYS A 372 -33.04 2.49 8.88
N VAL A 373 -34.03 2.09 9.64
CA VAL A 373 -34.13 2.36 11.07
C VAL A 373 -33.91 1.05 11.84
N LEU A 374 -33.06 1.09 12.84
CA LEU A 374 -32.86 -0.01 13.80
C LEU A 374 -33.47 0.39 15.13
N TYR A 375 -34.42 -0.39 15.63
CA TYR A 375 -35.03 -0.24 16.93
C TYR A 375 -35.34 -1.63 17.52
N ASN A 376 -34.99 -1.86 18.76
CA ASN A 376 -35.15 -3.14 19.46
C ASN A 376 -34.70 -4.36 18.63
N ASN A 377 -33.52 -4.26 18.01
CA ASN A 377 -32.95 -5.28 17.12
C ASN A 377 -33.78 -5.62 15.86
N LYS A 378 -34.81 -4.82 15.55
CA LYS A 378 -35.60 -4.94 14.31
C LYS A 378 -35.22 -3.84 13.35
N LEU A 379 -35.15 -4.19 12.05
CA LEU A 379 -34.91 -3.26 10.97
C LEU A 379 -36.22 -2.84 10.31
N TYR A 380 -36.42 -1.54 10.23
CA TYR A 380 -37.60 -0.93 9.62
C TYR A 380 -37.21 -0.22 8.31
N THR A 381 -38.07 -0.33 7.31
CA THR A 381 -37.99 0.44 6.08
C THR A 381 -38.51 1.85 6.30
N VAL A 382 -37.98 2.79 5.52
CA VAL A 382 -38.40 4.19 5.58
C VAL A 382 -38.73 4.72 4.20
N LYS A 383 -39.69 5.63 4.10
CA LYS A 383 -40.03 6.35 2.87
C LYS A 383 -39.84 7.85 3.08
N PRO A 384 -39.23 8.56 2.11
CA PRO A 384 -39.19 10.00 2.17
C PRO A 384 -40.61 10.57 2.04
N ILE A 385 -40.88 11.64 2.78
CA ILE A 385 -42.13 12.40 2.67
C ILE A 385 -41.83 13.64 1.83
N SER A 386 -42.58 13.83 0.74
CA SER A 386 -42.57 15.10 0.01
C SER A 386 -43.56 16.08 0.70
N ASP A 387 -43.08 17.18 1.24
CA ASP A 387 -43.95 18.32 1.51
C ASP A 387 -44.50 18.84 0.19
N LYS A 388 -45.79 19.20 0.16
CA LYS A 388 -46.55 19.51 -1.04
C LYS A 388 -46.06 20.71 -1.87
N ASP A 389 -44.98 21.37 -1.44
CA ASP A 389 -44.42 22.52 -2.12
C ASP A 389 -42.94 22.29 -2.43
N ASN A 390 -42.66 21.92 -3.71
CA ASN A 390 -41.41 22.18 -4.44
C ASN A 390 -40.23 21.23 -4.44
N ILE A 391 -40.28 20.00 -3.99
CA ILE A 391 -39.22 19.05 -4.45
C ILE A 391 -39.83 17.67 -4.64
N SER A 392 -39.92 17.19 -5.87
CA SER A 392 -40.25 15.81 -6.21
C SER A 392 -39.07 14.89 -5.79
N ILE A 393 -39.10 14.41 -4.53
CA ILE A 393 -38.13 13.49 -3.96
C ILE A 393 -38.37 12.04 -4.45
N GLU A 394 -39.24 11.85 -5.42
CA GLU A 394 -39.45 10.54 -6.06
C GLU A 394 -38.31 10.09 -6.96
N LYS A 395 -37.27 10.93 -7.19
CA LYS A 395 -36.12 10.53 -8.00
C LYS A 395 -35.12 9.75 -7.14
N PRO A 396 -34.72 8.53 -7.56
CA PRO A 396 -33.67 7.75 -6.89
C PRO A 396 -32.37 8.56 -6.64
N GLU A 397 -32.03 9.48 -7.52
CA GLU A 397 -30.88 10.38 -7.46
C GLU A 397 -30.86 11.27 -6.20
N SER A 398 -32.01 11.68 -5.66
CA SER A 398 -32.06 12.51 -4.46
C SER A 398 -31.75 11.71 -3.18
N ILE A 399 -32.17 10.47 -3.10
CA ILE A 399 -31.85 9.57 -1.98
C ILE A 399 -30.38 9.19 -2.02
N GLU A 400 -29.84 8.88 -3.20
CA GLU A 400 -28.41 8.59 -3.38
C GLU A 400 -27.54 9.79 -3.00
N LYS A 401 -27.98 11.00 -3.32
CA LYS A 401 -27.28 12.23 -2.93
C LYS A 401 -27.29 12.42 -1.42
N ILE A 402 -28.43 12.20 -0.74
CA ILE A 402 -28.52 12.24 0.72
C ILE A 402 -27.60 11.18 1.34
N ILE A 403 -27.63 9.96 0.85
CA ILE A 403 -26.75 8.89 1.31
C ILE A 403 -25.28 9.28 1.15
N ALA A 404 -24.91 9.85 0.00
CA ALA A 404 -23.55 10.30 -0.27
C ALA A 404 -23.13 11.44 0.68
N GLU A 405 -23.98 12.41 0.92
CA GLU A 405 -23.72 13.51 1.85
C GLU A 405 -23.48 12.99 3.27
N PHE A 406 -24.33 12.08 3.76
CA PHE A 406 -24.16 11.51 5.11
C PHE A 406 -22.93 10.64 5.26
N ILE A 407 -22.59 9.88 4.24
CA ILE A 407 -21.45 8.96 4.27
C ILE A 407 -20.12 9.72 4.14
N TYR A 408 -20.04 10.73 3.27
CA TYR A 408 -18.78 11.37 2.91
C TYR A 408 -18.56 12.76 3.51
N PHE A 409 -19.61 13.52 3.81
CA PHE A 409 -19.47 14.92 4.24
C PHE A 409 -19.73 15.15 5.74
N ASN A 410 -20.54 14.34 6.39
CA ASN A 410 -20.86 14.55 7.81
C ASN A 410 -19.87 13.95 8.80
N CYS A 411 -18.85 13.20 8.34
CA CYS A 411 -17.78 12.76 9.23
C CYS A 411 -16.96 13.92 9.82
N LEU A 412 -16.91 15.07 9.13
CA LEU A 412 -16.16 16.26 9.58
C LEU A 412 -17.01 17.25 10.40
N LYS A 413 -18.35 17.15 10.38
CA LYS A 413 -19.25 18.07 11.08
C LYS A 413 -19.73 17.61 12.46
N ASN A 414 -19.46 16.38 12.86
CA ASN A 414 -19.84 15.88 14.21
C ASN A 414 -19.08 16.55 15.37
N GLU A 415 -18.17 17.49 15.07
CA GLU A 415 -17.54 18.34 16.09
C GLU A 415 -18.36 19.59 16.45
N ARG A 416 -19.48 19.90 15.75
CA ARG A 416 -20.21 21.16 15.93
C ARG A 416 -21.69 21.04 16.28
N ILE A 417 -22.24 19.86 16.50
CA ILE A 417 -23.63 19.72 16.95
C ILE A 417 -23.64 19.02 18.31
N SER A 418 -23.38 19.83 19.33
CA SER A 418 -23.73 19.56 20.74
C SER A 418 -25.25 19.67 20.93
#